data_b0a51037834f507cf79d2f5cdad5b9db
#
_entry.id   b0a51037834f507cf79d2f5cdad5b9db
#
_cell.length_a   1.000
_cell.length_b   1.000
_cell.length_c   1.000
_cell.angle_alpha   90.00
_cell.angle_beta   90.00
_cell.angle_gamma   90.00
#
_symmetry.space_group_name_H-M   'P 1'
#
loop_
_entity.id
_entity.type
_entity.pdbx_description
1 polymer ?
#
loop_
_entity_poly.entity_id
_entity_poly.type
_entity_poly.pdbx_seq_one_letter_code
_entity_poly.pdbx_strand_id
1 'polypeptide(L)'
;MIMQVLLPAAQRVAIPWKNGGGITRVIDSTHGANGVEFGWRASMAEVRMAGPFSCFPGIVRLLCVLQGALALAVESCAPVTLRPADAAYAFPGDAPASGAPLGGAVLDFNLMFDPARYAATLTQHPDGISAPPGPEVRLLLARAPLTVNAVPMQELDALRLPPGMGLEANGPCWLACLTPIS
;
A
#
# COMPACT_ATOMS: atom_id res chain seq x y z
N MET A 1 6.94 -7.06 24.99
CA MET A 1 5.53 -6.95 24.60
C MET A 1 5.50 -6.38 23.19
N ILE A 2 5.05 -7.15 22.20
CA ILE A 2 4.96 -6.66 20.81
C ILE A 2 3.69 -5.81 20.74
N MET A 3 3.82 -4.52 20.38
CA MET A 3 2.73 -3.55 20.41
C MET A 3 2.32 -3.16 19.00
N GLN A 4 1.03 -2.83 18.82
CA GLN A 4 0.58 -2.12 17.62
C GLN A 4 1.21 -0.73 17.56
N VAL A 5 1.45 -0.22 16.34
CA VAL A 5 2.13 1.06 16.12
C VAL A 5 1.28 1.93 15.22
N LEU A 6 0.82 3.07 15.76
CA LEU A 6 0.14 4.11 14.98
C LEU A 6 1.18 4.87 14.13
N LEU A 7 0.88 5.06 12.85
CA LEU A 7 1.71 5.72 11.83
C LEU A 7 0.91 6.88 11.24
N PRO A 8 0.91 8.07 11.90
CA PRO A 8 0.09 9.19 11.49
C PRO A 8 0.43 9.72 10.10
N ALA A 9 -0.57 10.03 9.29
CA ALA A 9 -0.38 10.59 7.95
C ALA A 9 0.39 11.91 7.97
N ALA A 10 0.14 12.75 8.97
CA ALA A 10 0.78 14.06 9.12
C ALA A 10 2.29 13.99 9.39
N GLN A 11 2.82 12.85 9.84
CA GLN A 11 4.24 12.68 10.13
C GLN A 11 5.04 12.13 8.93
N ARG A 12 4.38 11.79 7.81
CA ARG A 12 5.05 11.20 6.65
C ARG A 12 5.78 12.26 5.83
N VAL A 13 7.05 12.00 5.57
CA VAL A 13 7.89 12.88 4.75
C VAL A 13 7.51 12.72 3.28
N ALA A 14 7.30 13.85 2.61
CA ALA A 14 7.06 13.89 1.16
C ALA A 14 8.38 13.82 0.40
N ILE A 15 8.50 12.84 -0.51
CA ILE A 15 9.66 12.62 -1.36
C ILE A 15 9.24 12.90 -2.81
N PRO A 16 9.62 14.06 -3.39
CA PRO A 16 9.31 14.37 -4.79
C PRO A 16 9.99 13.39 -5.75
N TRP A 17 9.29 13.03 -6.82
CA TRP A 17 9.87 12.23 -7.88
C TRP A 17 10.89 13.05 -8.70
N LYS A 18 11.95 12.40 -9.17
CA LYS A 18 12.99 13.04 -9.95
C LYS A 18 12.48 13.69 -11.24
N ASN A 19 11.42 13.14 -11.83
CA ASN A 19 10.78 13.68 -13.05
C ASN A 19 9.71 14.75 -12.77
N GLY A 20 9.47 15.12 -11.51
CA GLY A 20 8.44 16.09 -11.12
C GLY A 20 7.00 15.59 -11.23
N GLY A 21 6.78 14.34 -11.67
CA GLY A 21 5.45 13.79 -11.96
C GLY A 21 4.62 13.40 -10.74
N GLY A 22 5.21 13.39 -9.55
CA GLY A 22 4.50 13.00 -8.34
C GLY A 22 5.32 13.15 -7.07
N ILE A 23 4.71 12.70 -5.98
CA ILE A 23 5.29 12.69 -4.63
C ILE A 23 4.98 11.35 -3.98
N THR A 24 5.98 10.70 -3.37
CA THR A 24 5.78 9.50 -2.56
C THR A 24 5.92 9.82 -1.07
N ARG A 25 5.09 9.20 -0.24
CA ARG A 25 5.19 9.18 1.22
C ARG A 25 5.24 7.74 1.68
N VAL A 26 6.39 7.30 2.20
CA VAL A 26 6.52 5.96 2.78
C VAL A 26 5.72 5.92 4.09
N ILE A 27 4.93 4.86 4.25
CA ILE A 27 4.16 4.60 5.47
C ILE A 27 5.02 3.77 6.42
N ASP A 28 5.54 2.64 5.91
CA ASP A 28 6.36 1.71 6.68
C ASP A 28 7.14 0.77 5.73
N SER A 29 8.23 0.19 6.21
CA SER A 29 9.04 -0.73 5.41
C SER A 29 9.95 -1.59 6.28
N THR A 30 10.44 -2.69 5.72
CA THR A 30 11.48 -3.53 6.30
C THR A 30 12.74 -3.54 5.43
N HIS A 31 13.88 -3.85 6.04
CA HIS A 31 15.13 -3.99 5.29
C HIS A 31 15.06 -5.17 4.31
N GLY A 32 15.68 -4.98 3.15
CA GLY A 32 15.87 -6.01 2.15
C GLY A 32 16.97 -7.00 2.51
N ALA A 33 17.15 -8.02 1.66
CA ALA A 33 18.22 -9.00 1.74
C ALA A 33 18.56 -9.50 0.33
N ASN A 34 19.75 -10.09 0.15
CA ASN A 34 20.16 -10.73 -1.11
C ASN A 34 20.05 -9.84 -2.36
N GLY A 35 20.36 -8.54 -2.20
CA GLY A 35 20.31 -7.57 -3.30
C GLY A 35 18.92 -6.96 -3.57
N VAL A 36 17.89 -7.37 -2.85
CA VAL A 36 16.55 -6.76 -2.89
C VAL A 36 16.53 -5.55 -1.95
N GLU A 37 15.97 -4.42 -2.40
CA GLU A 37 16.02 -3.14 -1.68
C GLU A 37 15.32 -3.16 -0.32
N PHE A 38 14.18 -3.87 -0.21
CA PHE A 38 13.39 -4.01 1.02
C PHE A 38 12.69 -5.37 1.07
N GLY A 39 12.35 -5.84 2.26
CA GLY A 39 11.52 -7.04 2.41
C GLY A 39 10.07 -6.74 2.01
N TRP A 40 9.53 -5.66 2.54
CA TRP A 40 8.28 -5.04 2.06
C TRP A 40 8.30 -3.54 2.34
N ARG A 41 7.51 -2.81 1.56
CA ARG A 41 7.29 -1.37 1.71
C ARG A 41 5.85 -1.00 1.38
N ALA A 42 5.21 -0.30 2.29
CA ALA A 42 3.92 0.35 2.08
C ALA A 42 4.13 1.85 1.89
N SER A 43 3.54 2.42 0.85
CA SER A 43 3.66 3.84 0.53
C SER A 43 2.41 4.37 -0.14
N MET A 44 2.22 5.68 -0.06
CA MET A 44 1.23 6.41 -0.83
C MET A 44 1.93 7.30 -1.84
N ALA A 45 1.38 7.42 -3.03
CA ALA A 45 1.88 8.36 -4.02
C ALA A 45 0.75 9.26 -4.54
N GLU A 46 1.11 10.54 -4.72
CA GLU A 46 0.30 11.50 -5.43
C GLU A 46 0.86 11.63 -6.86
N VAL A 47 0.14 11.09 -7.84
CA VAL A 47 0.51 11.11 -9.26
C VAL A 47 -0.17 12.30 -9.92
N ARG A 48 0.62 13.25 -10.40
CA ARG A 48 0.14 14.51 -10.99
C ARG A 48 0.25 14.56 -12.50
N MET A 49 1.21 13.83 -13.06
CA MET A 49 1.47 13.77 -14.51
C MET A 49 1.69 12.33 -14.95
N ALA A 50 1.39 12.07 -16.22
CA ALA A 50 1.72 10.79 -16.83
C ALA A 50 3.23 10.56 -16.87
N GLY A 51 3.66 9.35 -16.56
CA GLY A 51 5.06 8.99 -16.59
C GLY A 51 5.34 7.57 -16.14
N PRO A 52 6.61 7.13 -16.33
CA PRO A 52 7.03 5.80 -15.92
C PRO A 52 7.12 5.69 -14.40
N PHE A 53 6.80 4.52 -13.90
CA PHE A 53 7.09 4.13 -12.52
C PHE A 53 8.51 3.59 -12.39
N SER A 54 9.07 3.72 -11.18
CA SER A 54 10.39 3.16 -10.89
C SER A 54 10.35 1.63 -10.98
N CYS A 55 11.45 1.07 -11.49
CA CYS A 55 11.68 -0.36 -11.54
C CYS A 55 12.21 -0.85 -10.18
N PHE A 56 11.68 -1.99 -9.72
CA PHE A 56 12.07 -2.66 -8.47
C PHE A 56 12.30 -4.16 -8.75
N PRO A 57 13.51 -4.57 -9.16
CA PRO A 57 13.81 -5.97 -9.45
C PRO A 57 13.55 -6.89 -8.26
N GLY A 58 12.93 -8.05 -8.50
CA GLY A 58 12.64 -9.04 -7.48
C GLY A 58 11.46 -8.71 -6.56
N ILE A 59 10.71 -7.64 -6.85
CA ILE A 59 9.57 -7.17 -6.04
C ILE A 59 8.25 -7.43 -6.78
N VAL A 60 7.21 -7.78 -6.04
CA VAL A 60 5.81 -7.74 -6.47
C VAL A 60 5.15 -6.49 -5.93
N ARG A 61 4.29 -5.85 -6.74
CA ARG A 61 3.55 -4.65 -6.38
C ARG A 61 2.06 -4.95 -6.36
N LEU A 62 1.38 -4.48 -5.31
CA LEU A 62 -0.08 -4.39 -5.21
C LEU A 62 -0.44 -2.92 -5.13
N LEU A 63 -1.12 -2.39 -6.14
CA LEU A 63 -1.48 -0.99 -6.24
C LEU A 63 -2.98 -0.82 -6.24
N CYS A 64 -3.50 0.04 -5.36
CA CYS A 64 -4.89 0.48 -5.38
C CYS A 64 -4.98 2.00 -5.41
N VAL A 65 -6.05 2.52 -6.01
CA VAL A 65 -6.34 3.95 -6.06
C VAL A 65 -7.18 4.33 -4.84
N LEU A 66 -6.78 5.38 -4.16
CA LEU A 66 -7.50 5.95 -3.03
C LEU A 66 -8.38 7.13 -3.45
N GLN A 67 -7.92 7.92 -4.43
CA GLN A 67 -8.63 9.09 -4.96
C GLN A 67 -8.27 9.31 -6.42
N GLY A 68 -9.26 9.70 -7.22
CA GLY A 68 -9.09 9.95 -8.66
C GLY A 68 -9.21 8.67 -9.50
N ALA A 69 -8.65 8.69 -10.70
CA ALA A 69 -8.59 7.55 -11.61
C ALA A 69 -7.22 7.49 -12.29
N LEU A 70 -6.62 6.31 -12.33
CA LEU A 70 -5.29 6.04 -12.88
C LEU A 70 -5.40 5.10 -14.07
N ALA A 71 -4.99 5.55 -15.25
CA ALA A 71 -4.70 4.63 -16.35
C ALA A 71 -3.33 4.03 -16.11
N LEU A 72 -3.27 2.71 -15.92
CA LEU A 72 -2.06 1.95 -15.68
C LEU A 72 -1.75 1.05 -16.88
N ALA A 73 -0.56 1.20 -17.42
CA ALA A 73 -0.01 0.32 -18.44
C ALA A 73 1.19 -0.43 -17.87
N VAL A 74 1.16 -1.75 -17.93
CA VAL A 74 2.25 -2.65 -17.54
C VAL A 74 2.65 -3.45 -18.77
N GLU A 75 3.95 -3.57 -19.04
CA GLU A 75 4.46 -4.31 -20.19
C GLU A 75 3.88 -5.72 -20.25
N SER A 76 3.49 -6.16 -21.45
CA SER A 76 2.88 -7.46 -21.72
C SER A 76 1.51 -7.70 -21.06
N CYS A 77 0.90 -6.69 -20.47
CA CYS A 77 -0.46 -6.73 -19.91
C CYS A 77 -1.39 -5.77 -20.67
N ALA A 78 -2.68 -6.09 -20.70
CA ALA A 78 -3.67 -5.13 -21.19
C ALA A 78 -3.73 -3.90 -20.26
N PRO A 79 -3.76 -2.66 -20.80
CA PRO A 79 -3.92 -1.47 -19.97
C PRO A 79 -5.22 -1.52 -19.15
N VAL A 80 -5.17 -1.03 -17.92
CA VAL A 80 -6.32 -0.97 -17.02
C VAL A 80 -6.53 0.45 -16.50
N THR A 81 -7.77 0.77 -16.15
CA THR A 81 -8.07 2.00 -15.41
C THR A 81 -8.49 1.62 -14.00
N LEU A 82 -7.75 2.11 -13.01
CA LEU A 82 -7.99 1.86 -11.59
C LEU A 82 -8.71 3.05 -10.95
N ARG A 83 -9.70 2.75 -10.11
CA ARG A 83 -10.51 3.69 -9.34
C ARG A 83 -10.62 3.24 -7.88
N PRO A 84 -11.08 4.11 -6.96
CA PRO A 84 -11.16 3.77 -5.52
C PRO A 84 -12.00 2.54 -5.17
N ALA A 85 -12.97 2.15 -6.02
CA ALA A 85 -13.81 0.97 -5.79
C ALA A 85 -13.20 -0.33 -6.31
N ASP A 86 -12.10 -0.25 -7.09
CA ASP A 86 -11.50 -1.42 -7.69
C ASP A 86 -10.61 -2.16 -6.71
N ALA A 87 -10.47 -3.48 -6.91
CA ALA A 87 -9.49 -4.28 -6.18
C ALA A 87 -8.06 -3.83 -6.48
N ALA A 88 -7.13 -4.12 -5.59
CA ALA A 88 -5.72 -3.87 -5.82
C ALA A 88 -5.22 -4.66 -7.05
N TYR A 89 -4.46 -3.99 -7.91
CA TYR A 89 -3.87 -4.57 -9.11
C TYR A 89 -2.46 -5.06 -8.81
N ALA A 90 -2.20 -6.34 -9.12
CA ALA A 90 -0.91 -6.97 -8.89
C ALA A 90 -0.05 -6.97 -10.15
N PHE A 91 1.22 -6.59 -10.05
CA PHE A 91 2.17 -6.67 -11.16
C PHE A 91 3.63 -6.79 -10.68
N PRO A 92 4.54 -7.35 -11.52
CA PRO A 92 5.96 -7.41 -11.20
C PRO A 92 6.58 -6.02 -11.11
N GLY A 93 7.42 -5.78 -10.11
CA GLY A 93 8.09 -4.49 -9.91
C GLY A 93 9.18 -4.19 -10.92
N ASP A 94 9.72 -5.20 -11.61
CA ASP A 94 10.70 -5.09 -12.69
C ASP A 94 10.06 -4.91 -14.08
N ALA A 95 8.76 -5.19 -14.23
CA ALA A 95 8.05 -4.92 -15.48
C ALA A 95 7.98 -3.40 -15.74
N PRO A 96 8.36 -2.93 -16.94
CA PRO A 96 8.13 -1.54 -17.32
C PRO A 96 6.66 -1.17 -17.14
N ALA A 97 6.41 -0.16 -16.32
CA ALA A 97 5.05 0.29 -16.01
C ALA A 97 4.96 1.82 -16.07
N SER A 98 3.82 2.33 -16.49
CA SER A 98 3.53 3.76 -16.51
C SER A 98 2.12 4.04 -16.02
N GLY A 99 1.96 5.18 -15.35
CA GLY A 99 0.67 5.68 -14.88
C GLY A 99 0.32 7.01 -15.50
N ALA A 100 -0.95 7.20 -15.84
CA ALA A 100 -1.48 8.48 -16.29
C ALA A 100 -2.74 8.83 -15.49
N PRO A 101 -2.72 9.94 -14.71
CA PRO A 101 -3.90 10.40 -13.99
C PRO A 101 -4.97 10.88 -14.98
N LEU A 102 -6.22 10.53 -14.73
CA LEU A 102 -7.37 10.89 -15.55
C LEU A 102 -8.24 11.93 -14.83
N GLY A 103 -8.30 13.13 -15.38
CA GLY A 103 -9.15 14.20 -14.87
C GLY A 103 -8.64 14.91 -13.61
N GLY A 104 -7.40 14.71 -13.21
CA GLY A 104 -6.78 15.36 -12.05
C GLY A 104 -5.77 14.47 -11.36
N ALA A 105 -5.14 14.96 -10.29
CA ALA A 105 -4.17 14.19 -9.52
C ALA A 105 -4.81 12.92 -8.90
N VAL A 106 -4.02 11.85 -8.83
CA VAL A 106 -4.42 10.57 -8.25
C VAL A 106 -3.65 10.35 -6.97
N LEU A 107 -4.32 9.89 -5.93
CA LEU A 107 -3.68 9.34 -4.75
C LEU A 107 -3.78 7.82 -4.81
N ASP A 108 -2.65 7.13 -4.76
CA ASP A 108 -2.61 5.67 -4.71
C ASP A 108 -2.00 5.15 -3.39
N PHE A 109 -2.26 3.88 -3.10
CA PHE A 109 -1.59 3.11 -2.06
C PHE A 109 -0.91 1.91 -2.71
N ASN A 110 0.38 1.76 -2.44
CA ASN A 110 1.25 0.77 -3.06
C ASN A 110 1.89 -0.10 -1.98
N LEU A 111 1.55 -1.39 -1.98
CA LEU A 111 2.23 -2.40 -1.19
C LEU A 111 3.20 -3.14 -2.09
N MET A 112 4.48 -3.11 -1.75
CA MET A 112 5.56 -3.77 -2.47
C MET A 112 6.23 -4.78 -1.56
N PHE A 113 6.55 -5.97 -2.05
CA PHE A 113 7.16 -7.02 -1.24
C PHE A 113 8.03 -7.98 -2.06
N ASP A 114 9.03 -8.54 -1.38
CA ASP A 114 9.87 -9.63 -1.89
C ASP A 114 9.07 -10.95 -1.81
N PRO A 115 8.67 -11.55 -2.95
CA PRO A 115 7.87 -12.77 -2.98
C PRO A 115 8.64 -14.01 -2.52
N ALA A 116 9.97 -13.96 -2.42
CA ALA A 116 10.76 -15.03 -1.83
C ALA A 116 10.67 -15.06 -0.29
N ARG A 117 10.21 -13.96 0.33
CA ARG A 117 10.15 -13.80 1.78
C ARG A 117 8.74 -13.65 2.32
N TYR A 118 7.81 -13.16 1.50
CA TYR A 118 6.45 -12.85 1.93
C TYR A 118 5.42 -13.26 0.89
N ALA A 119 4.30 -13.80 1.36
CA ALA A 119 3.03 -13.75 0.64
C ALA A 119 2.27 -12.51 1.14
N ALA A 120 1.65 -11.76 0.24
CA ALA A 120 0.91 -10.57 0.64
C ALA A 120 -0.46 -10.47 -0.04
N THR A 121 -1.39 -9.84 0.68
CA THR A 121 -2.70 -9.42 0.15
C THR A 121 -2.95 -7.97 0.48
N LEU A 122 -3.75 -7.30 -0.35
CA LEU A 122 -4.22 -5.94 -0.14
C LEU A 122 -5.70 -5.89 -0.47
N THR A 123 -6.55 -5.73 0.56
CA THR A 123 -8.01 -5.84 0.45
C THR A 123 -8.71 -4.61 1.00
N GLN A 124 -9.84 -4.24 0.39
CA GLN A 124 -10.69 -3.14 0.85
C GLN A 124 -11.80 -3.68 1.76
N HIS A 125 -12.06 -2.96 2.86
CA HIS A 125 -13.10 -3.25 3.82
C HIS A 125 -13.95 -1.99 4.05
N PRO A 126 -15.04 -1.78 3.30
CA PRO A 126 -15.83 -0.55 3.36
C PRO A 126 -16.59 -0.39 4.68
N ASP A 127 -16.94 -1.48 5.33
CA ASP A 127 -17.76 -1.48 6.57
C ASP A 127 -16.93 -1.80 7.83
N GLY A 128 -15.59 -1.86 7.69
CA GLY A 128 -14.69 -2.33 8.74
C GLY A 128 -14.41 -3.82 8.67
N ILE A 129 -13.65 -4.32 9.63
CA ILE A 129 -13.23 -5.73 9.67
C ILE A 129 -12.99 -6.20 11.11
N SER A 130 -13.37 -7.44 11.39
CA SER A 130 -12.95 -8.20 12.56
C SER A 130 -12.19 -9.44 12.10
N ALA A 131 -10.98 -9.64 12.62
CA ALA A 131 -10.16 -10.79 12.29
C ALA A 131 -9.43 -11.33 13.53
N PRO A 132 -9.36 -12.66 13.72
CA PRO A 132 -8.63 -13.27 14.83
C PRO A 132 -7.12 -13.03 14.69
N PRO A 133 -6.33 -13.28 15.75
CA PRO A 133 -4.88 -13.31 15.66
C PRO A 133 -4.39 -14.26 14.56
N GLY A 134 -3.37 -13.84 13.80
CA GLY A 134 -2.76 -14.60 12.72
C GLY A 134 -1.24 -14.46 12.69
N PRO A 135 -0.54 -15.24 11.86
CA PRO A 135 0.92 -15.21 11.76
C PRO A 135 1.46 -14.00 10.99
N GLU A 136 0.60 -13.27 10.29
CA GLU A 136 0.96 -12.14 9.43
C GLU A 136 1.19 -10.85 10.21
N VAL A 137 2.05 -9.98 9.65
CA VAL A 137 2.03 -8.54 9.94
C VAL A 137 0.86 -7.94 9.19
N ARG A 138 0.05 -7.15 9.87
CA ARG A 138 -1.07 -6.42 9.27
C ARG A 138 -0.78 -4.92 9.28
N LEU A 139 -1.03 -4.27 8.15
CA LEU A 139 -0.99 -2.81 8.04
C LEU A 139 -2.36 -2.34 7.56
N LEU A 140 -3.09 -1.66 8.44
CA LEU A 140 -4.39 -1.07 8.10
C LEU A 140 -4.21 0.40 7.76
N LEU A 141 -4.82 0.85 6.65
CA LEU A 141 -4.88 2.25 6.22
C LEU A 141 -6.33 2.74 6.34
N ALA A 142 -6.56 3.76 7.15
CA ALA A 142 -7.88 4.36 7.36
C ALA A 142 -8.34 5.16 6.13
N ARG A 143 -9.62 4.99 5.72
CA ARG A 143 -10.25 5.71 4.60
C ARG A 143 -11.20 6.82 5.05
N ALA A 144 -11.48 6.87 6.34
CA ALA A 144 -12.20 7.91 7.06
C ALA A 144 -11.77 7.84 8.53
N PRO A 145 -12.13 8.77 9.40
CA PRO A 145 -11.93 8.61 10.84
C PRO A 145 -12.59 7.33 11.34
N LEU A 146 -11.82 6.49 12.02
CA LEU A 146 -12.26 5.21 12.55
C LEU A 146 -11.48 4.82 13.81
N THR A 147 -11.85 3.73 14.45
CA THR A 147 -11.12 3.16 15.59
C THR A 147 -10.67 1.74 15.26
N VAL A 148 -9.42 1.44 15.56
CA VAL A 148 -8.84 0.08 15.42
C VAL A 148 -8.29 -0.36 16.77
N ASN A 149 -8.77 -1.48 17.30
CA ASN A 149 -8.36 -2.00 18.62
C ASN A 149 -8.31 -0.91 19.70
N ALA A 150 -9.35 -0.09 19.79
CA ALA A 150 -9.47 1.09 20.65
C ALA A 150 -8.50 2.27 20.35
N VAL A 151 -7.71 2.22 19.28
CA VAL A 151 -6.88 3.35 18.82
C VAL A 151 -7.67 4.20 17.84
N PRO A 152 -7.94 5.49 18.15
CA PRO A 152 -8.58 6.40 17.20
C PRO A 152 -7.60 6.77 16.08
N MET A 153 -8.07 6.76 14.84
CA MET A 153 -7.31 7.09 13.65
C MET A 153 -8.05 8.14 12.82
N GLN A 154 -7.28 9.01 12.20
CA GLN A 154 -7.79 9.95 11.20
C GLN A 154 -7.70 9.32 9.80
N GLU A 155 -8.36 9.92 8.83
CA GLU A 155 -8.22 9.51 7.43
C GLU A 155 -6.75 9.48 7.00
N LEU A 156 -6.36 8.43 6.29
CA LEU A 156 -5.01 8.13 5.83
C LEU A 156 -3.97 7.80 6.92
N ASP A 157 -4.33 7.82 8.20
CA ASP A 157 -3.47 7.20 9.21
C ASP A 157 -3.33 5.70 8.94
N ALA A 158 -2.21 5.12 9.33
CA ALA A 158 -2.02 3.69 9.27
C ALA A 158 -1.73 3.11 10.66
N LEU A 159 -2.11 1.85 10.87
CA LEU A 159 -1.81 1.10 12.09
C LEU A 159 -1.14 -0.21 11.70
N ARG A 160 0.09 -0.42 12.21
CA ARG A 160 0.76 -1.71 12.08
C ARG A 160 0.43 -2.58 13.28
N LEU A 161 -0.07 -3.79 13.01
CA LEU A 161 -0.33 -4.83 13.98
C LEU A 161 0.70 -5.96 13.80
N PRO A 162 1.36 -6.38 14.86
CA PRO A 162 2.32 -7.48 14.81
C PRO A 162 1.59 -8.83 14.64
N PRO A 163 2.32 -9.90 14.27
CA PRO A 163 1.81 -11.26 14.32
C PRO A 163 1.25 -11.60 15.70
N GLY A 164 0.21 -12.40 15.76
CA GLY A 164 -0.44 -12.84 17.01
C GLY A 164 -1.41 -11.82 17.61
N MET A 165 -1.69 -10.70 16.95
CA MET A 165 -2.67 -9.71 17.42
C MET A 165 -3.95 -9.77 16.58
N GLY A 166 -5.10 -9.81 17.24
CA GLY A 166 -6.42 -9.68 16.60
C GLY A 166 -6.65 -8.26 16.08
N LEU A 167 -7.59 -8.11 15.16
CA LEU A 167 -7.95 -6.86 14.51
C LEU A 167 -9.44 -6.62 14.63
N GLU A 168 -9.82 -5.45 15.16
CA GLU A 168 -11.19 -4.91 15.20
C GLU A 168 -11.15 -3.48 14.66
N ALA A 169 -11.72 -3.25 13.48
CA ALA A 169 -11.85 -1.93 12.86
C ALA A 169 -13.31 -1.63 12.55
N ASN A 170 -13.79 -0.45 12.95
CA ASN A 170 -15.20 -0.07 12.88
C ASN A 170 -15.55 0.87 11.72
N GLY A 171 -14.71 0.97 10.70
CA GLY A 171 -14.93 1.87 9.57
C GLY A 171 -14.13 1.50 8.32
N PRO A 172 -14.29 2.26 7.23
CA PRO A 172 -13.73 1.92 5.94
C PRO A 172 -12.20 1.96 5.96
N CYS A 173 -11.58 0.90 5.49
CA CYS A 173 -10.12 0.76 5.47
C CYS A 173 -9.61 -0.11 4.32
N TRP A 174 -8.32 0.02 4.03
CA TRP A 174 -7.54 -0.97 3.32
C TRP A 174 -6.71 -1.79 4.32
N LEU A 175 -6.64 -3.08 4.10
CA LEU A 175 -5.84 -4.00 4.92
C LEU A 175 -4.80 -4.70 4.06
N ALA A 176 -3.54 -4.47 4.38
CA ALA A 176 -2.40 -5.24 3.88
C ALA A 176 -2.06 -6.33 4.90
N CYS A 177 -1.99 -7.58 4.45
CA CYS A 177 -1.49 -8.71 5.23
C CYS A 177 -0.21 -9.23 4.59
N LEU A 178 0.84 -9.40 5.41
CA LEU A 178 2.17 -9.84 4.99
C LEU A 178 2.55 -11.06 5.81
N THR A 179 2.46 -12.25 5.19
CA THR A 179 2.79 -13.52 5.83
C THR A 179 4.20 -13.93 5.42
N PRO A 180 5.13 -14.09 6.37
CA PRO A 180 6.46 -14.62 6.07
C PRO A 180 6.35 -16.02 5.45
N ILE A 181 7.15 -16.27 4.42
CA ILE A 181 7.32 -17.60 3.81
C ILE A 181 8.52 -18.27 4.50
N SER A 182 8.32 -19.48 4.99
CA SER A 182 9.36 -20.31 5.64
C SER A 182 10.19 -21.07 4.62
#